data_0b68a15deb02155f0418ce618847919a
#
_entry.id   0b68a15deb02155f0418ce618847919a
#
_cell.length_a   1.000
_cell.length_b   1.000
_cell.length_c   1.000
_cell.angle_alpha   90.00
_cell.angle_beta   90.00
_cell.angle_gamma   90.00
#
_symmetry.space_group_name_H-M   'P 1'
#
loop_
_entity.id
_entity.type
_entity.pdbx_description
1 polymer ?
#
loop_
_entity_poly.entity_id
_entity_poly.type
_entity_poly.pdbx_seq_one_letter_code
_entity_poly.pdbx_strand_id
1 'polypeptide(L)'
;MLRAGGPVMYRLCRERCDPWGVADITDEFMREMRGKARGYSLVLLRRGARYSEPDAGKIIWEHGRRNHSLRADGRLVIVCPVVDDSGWSGIGIFDVPLDEAVRIMDGDPAVQAGVLSYEVHPVRSFPGDSLPGPVG
;
A
#
# COMPACT_ATOMS: atom_id res chain seq x y z
N MET A 1 -25.86 4.95 -9.84
CA MET A 1 -25.95 3.51 -9.62
C MET A 1 -24.94 3.10 -8.55
N LEU A 2 -25.42 2.88 -7.34
CA LEU A 2 -24.59 2.41 -6.22
C LEU A 2 -24.20 0.96 -6.49
N ARG A 3 -22.94 0.70 -6.79
CA ARG A 3 -22.42 -0.66 -6.78
C ARG A 3 -22.43 -1.20 -5.36
N ALA A 4 -23.38 -2.10 -5.12
CA ALA A 4 -23.41 -2.94 -3.94
C ALA A 4 -22.29 -3.98 -4.04
N GLY A 5 -21.07 -3.59 -3.79
CA GLY A 5 -19.89 -4.43 -3.91
C GLY A 5 -18.98 -4.43 -2.71
N GLY A 6 -19.48 -4.03 -1.56
CA GLY A 6 -18.78 -4.32 -0.31
C GLY A 6 -19.04 -5.77 0.11
N PRO A 7 -18.10 -6.43 0.79
CA PRO A 7 -18.35 -7.77 1.32
C PRO A 7 -19.63 -7.75 2.15
N VAL A 8 -20.39 -8.84 2.04
CA VAL A 8 -21.74 -9.02 2.66
C VAL A 8 -21.76 -8.60 4.14
N MET A 9 -20.63 -8.66 4.84
CA MET A 9 -20.47 -8.29 6.24
C MET A 9 -20.71 -6.81 6.54
N TYR A 10 -20.38 -5.89 5.61
CA TYR A 10 -20.64 -4.47 5.79
C TYR A 10 -22.11 -4.08 5.57
N ARG A 11 -22.90 -4.97 4.97
CA ARG A 11 -24.36 -4.75 4.79
C ARG A 11 -25.16 -4.89 6.10
N LEU A 12 -24.70 -5.72 7.02
CA LEU A 12 -25.40 -5.97 8.28
C LEU A 12 -25.28 -4.82 9.29
N CYS A 13 -24.30 -3.93 9.11
CA CYS A 13 -24.06 -2.80 10.00
C CYS A 13 -24.78 -1.51 9.59
N ARG A 14 -25.51 -1.49 8.47
CA ARG A 14 -26.18 -0.27 7.97
C ARG A 14 -27.35 0.24 8.83
N GLU A 15 -27.88 -0.58 9.73
CA GLU A 15 -29.05 -0.24 10.53
C GLU A 15 -28.72 0.51 11.83
N ARG A 16 -27.45 0.57 12.21
CA ARG A 16 -26.98 1.30 13.38
C ARG A 16 -25.77 2.16 13.02
N CYS A 17 -26.03 3.41 12.78
CA CYS A 17 -24.96 4.38 12.58
C CYS A 17 -24.99 5.38 13.74
N ASP A 18 -23.83 5.90 14.10
CA ASP A 18 -23.73 7.06 14.96
C ASP A 18 -24.28 8.31 14.24
N PRO A 19 -24.39 9.48 14.92
CA PRO A 19 -24.90 10.72 14.30
C PRO A 19 -24.09 11.19 13.07
N TRP A 20 -22.90 10.63 12.87
CA TRP A 20 -22.01 10.96 11.76
C TRP A 20 -22.07 9.95 10.60
N GLY A 21 -22.98 8.98 10.68
CA GLY A 21 -23.18 7.95 9.65
C GLY A 21 -22.16 6.78 9.71
N VAL A 22 -21.40 6.68 10.78
CA VAL A 22 -20.46 5.57 10.99
C VAL A 22 -21.21 4.35 11.52
N ALA A 23 -21.02 3.18 10.92
CA ALA A 23 -21.65 1.95 11.34
C ALA A 23 -21.24 1.55 12.76
N ASP A 24 -22.21 1.09 13.56
CA ASP A 24 -21.96 0.53 14.88
C ASP A 24 -21.39 -0.89 14.74
N ILE A 25 -20.11 -1.05 15.06
CA ILE A 25 -19.39 -2.30 14.93
C ILE A 25 -19.33 -3.01 16.28
N THR A 26 -19.76 -4.26 16.32
CA THR A 26 -19.76 -5.08 17.53
C THR A 26 -18.38 -5.61 17.89
N ASP A 27 -18.15 -5.92 19.16
CA ASP A 27 -16.92 -6.58 19.61
C ASP A 27 -16.72 -7.96 18.95
N GLU A 28 -17.81 -8.66 18.68
CA GLU A 28 -17.78 -9.95 17.99
C GLU A 28 -17.25 -9.80 16.57
N PHE A 29 -17.73 -8.81 15.82
CA PHE A 29 -17.21 -8.47 14.50
C PHE A 29 -15.71 -8.11 14.55
N MET A 30 -15.31 -7.33 15.55
CA MET A 30 -13.90 -6.97 15.75
C MET A 30 -13.02 -8.20 15.95
N ARG A 31 -13.46 -9.16 16.76
CA ARG A 31 -12.73 -10.41 16.97
C ARG A 31 -12.66 -11.26 15.71
N GLU A 32 -13.73 -11.33 14.95
CA GLU A 32 -13.77 -12.05 13.67
C GLU A 32 -12.78 -11.43 12.67
N MET A 33 -12.81 -10.12 12.49
CA MET A 33 -11.89 -9.42 11.59
C MET A 33 -10.43 -9.58 12.01
N ARG A 34 -10.15 -9.51 13.30
CA ARG A 34 -8.81 -9.75 13.84
C ARG A 34 -8.30 -11.15 13.48
N GLY A 35 -9.16 -12.16 13.48
CA GLY A 35 -8.81 -13.53 13.08
C GLY A 35 -8.53 -13.69 11.60
N LYS A 36 -9.02 -12.79 10.76
CA LYS A 36 -8.81 -12.80 9.30
C LYS A 36 -7.57 -12.02 8.85
N ALA A 37 -7.01 -11.19 9.72
CA ALA A 37 -5.83 -10.40 9.39
C ALA A 37 -4.62 -11.30 9.13
N ARG A 38 -3.82 -10.96 8.14
CA ARG A 38 -2.53 -11.60 7.90
C ARG A 38 -1.43 -10.57 7.65
N GLY A 39 -0.17 -11.04 7.72
CA GLY A 39 1.01 -10.20 7.58
C GLY A 39 1.35 -9.86 6.15
N TYR A 40 1.81 -8.63 5.96
CA TYR A 40 2.39 -8.10 4.74
C TYR A 40 3.63 -7.29 5.10
N SER A 41 4.38 -6.85 4.10
CA SER A 41 5.50 -5.94 4.30
C SER A 41 5.16 -4.57 3.72
N LEU A 42 5.24 -3.53 4.55
CA LEU A 42 5.05 -2.15 4.15
C LEU A 42 6.39 -1.50 3.86
N VAL A 43 6.53 -0.94 2.67
CA VAL A 43 7.68 -0.12 2.29
C VAL A 43 7.28 1.34 2.29
N LEU A 44 8.05 2.16 3.00
CA LEU A 44 7.92 3.61 3.02
C LEU A 44 9.13 4.19 2.28
N LEU A 45 8.86 5.00 1.25
CA LEU A 45 9.89 5.63 0.43
C LEU A 45 10.00 7.12 0.75
N ARG A 46 11.24 7.58 0.99
CA ARG A 46 11.57 8.99 1.15
C ARG A 46 12.41 9.48 -0.02
N ARG A 47 12.31 10.76 -0.32
CA ARG A 47 13.27 11.44 -1.17
C ARG A 47 14.66 11.34 -0.55
N GLY A 48 15.61 10.82 -1.30
CA GLY A 48 16.99 10.68 -0.86
C GLY A 48 17.82 11.94 -1.14
N ALA A 49 19.10 11.88 -0.75
CA ALA A 49 20.02 13.01 -0.91
C ALA A 49 20.18 13.48 -2.36
N ARG A 50 20.01 12.56 -3.32
CA ARG A 50 20.20 12.85 -4.75
C ARG A 50 18.89 13.06 -5.53
N TYR A 51 17.77 13.19 -4.83
CA TYR A 51 16.44 13.33 -5.46
C TYR A 51 16.34 14.54 -6.39
N SER A 52 17.03 15.64 -6.05
CA SER A 52 16.95 16.90 -6.82
C SER A 52 18.01 16.99 -7.92
N GLU A 53 18.82 15.96 -8.15
CA GLU A 53 19.82 15.96 -9.21
C GLU A 53 19.18 15.85 -10.60
N PRO A 54 19.83 16.39 -11.66
CA PRO A 54 19.24 16.43 -13.01
C PRO A 54 18.83 15.10 -13.62
N ASP A 55 19.52 14.01 -13.25
CA ASP A 55 19.28 12.66 -13.76
C ASP A 55 18.26 11.86 -12.91
N ALA A 56 17.80 12.41 -11.79
CA ALA A 56 16.89 11.74 -10.86
C ALA A 56 15.58 11.30 -11.56
N GLY A 57 15.04 12.11 -12.44
CA GLY A 57 13.80 11.80 -13.15
C GLY A 57 13.87 10.50 -13.97
N LYS A 58 14.99 10.25 -14.65
CA LYS A 58 15.21 9.00 -15.40
C LYS A 58 15.29 7.79 -14.47
N ILE A 59 15.94 7.96 -13.34
CA ILE A 59 16.10 6.91 -12.33
C ILE A 59 14.74 6.59 -11.70
N ILE A 60 13.95 7.59 -11.35
CA ILE A 60 12.57 7.42 -10.86
C ILE A 60 11.69 6.71 -11.88
N TRP A 61 11.86 7.02 -13.16
CA TRP A 61 11.13 6.33 -14.23
C TRP A 61 11.42 4.83 -14.24
N GLU A 62 12.68 4.44 -14.09
CA GLU A 62 13.08 3.02 -14.04
C GLU A 62 12.61 2.35 -12.72
N HIS A 63 12.63 3.08 -11.61
CA HIS A 63 11.98 2.63 -10.37
C HIS A 63 10.50 2.32 -10.61
N GLY A 64 9.77 3.21 -11.25
CA GLY A 64 8.36 3.00 -11.60
C GLY A 64 8.14 1.79 -12.51
N ARG A 65 8.99 1.62 -13.52
CA ARG A 65 8.95 0.45 -14.41
C ARG A 65 9.11 -0.86 -13.63
N ARG A 66 10.07 -0.89 -12.71
CA ARG A 66 10.30 -2.04 -11.85
C ARG A 66 9.12 -2.32 -10.93
N ASN A 67 8.49 -1.29 -10.37
CA ASN A 67 7.27 -1.44 -9.57
C ASN A 67 6.14 -2.12 -10.37
N HIS A 68 5.95 -1.76 -11.63
CA HIS A 68 4.96 -2.43 -12.46
C HIS A 68 5.30 -3.88 -12.76
N SER A 69 6.57 -4.21 -12.89
CA SER A 69 7.02 -5.61 -12.99
C SER A 69 6.71 -6.40 -11.72
N LEU A 70 6.98 -5.83 -10.55
CA LEU A 70 6.66 -6.44 -9.26
C LEU A 70 5.15 -6.61 -9.04
N ARG A 71 4.34 -5.67 -9.56
CA ARG A 71 2.88 -5.78 -9.55
C ARG A 71 2.40 -6.91 -10.46
N ALA A 72 2.98 -7.03 -11.64
CA ALA A 72 2.60 -8.07 -12.61
C ALA A 72 2.82 -9.48 -12.07
N ASP A 73 3.83 -9.70 -11.24
CA ASP A 73 4.10 -11.00 -10.63
C ASP A 73 3.45 -11.20 -9.25
N GLY A 74 2.69 -10.23 -8.77
CA GLY A 74 1.93 -10.32 -7.53
C GLY A 74 2.71 -10.04 -6.25
N ARG A 75 3.98 -9.65 -6.31
CA ARG A 75 4.78 -9.32 -5.13
C ARG A 75 4.43 -7.94 -4.57
N LEU A 76 4.26 -6.94 -5.42
CA LEU A 76 3.80 -5.60 -5.03
C LEU A 76 2.28 -5.52 -5.25
N VAL A 77 1.53 -5.47 -4.16
CA VAL A 77 0.05 -5.54 -4.20
C VAL A 77 -0.56 -4.16 -4.39
N ILE A 78 -0.09 -3.18 -3.63
CA ILE A 78 -0.57 -1.79 -3.68
C ILE A 78 0.64 -0.87 -3.75
N VAL A 79 0.59 0.10 -4.65
CA VAL A 79 1.59 1.15 -4.77
C VAL A 79 0.91 2.51 -4.78
N CYS A 80 1.39 3.41 -3.93
CA CYS A 80 0.84 4.76 -3.80
C CYS A 80 1.98 5.78 -3.86
N PRO A 81 2.21 6.44 -5.00
CA PRO A 81 3.04 7.63 -5.01
C PRO A 81 2.43 8.72 -4.14
N VAL A 82 3.26 9.40 -3.35
CA VAL A 82 2.84 10.57 -2.59
C VAL A 82 2.99 11.81 -3.46
N VAL A 83 1.96 12.65 -3.49
CA VAL A 83 1.84 13.77 -4.44
C VAL A 83 1.89 15.15 -3.77
N ASP A 84 2.63 15.25 -2.66
CA ASP A 84 2.84 16.52 -1.95
C ASP A 84 4.35 16.78 -1.71
N ASP A 85 4.67 17.83 -0.99
CA ASP A 85 6.05 18.24 -0.68
C ASP A 85 6.50 17.78 0.71
N SER A 86 5.91 16.72 1.25
CA SER A 86 6.22 16.21 2.60
C SER A 86 7.60 15.56 2.72
N GLY A 87 8.27 15.27 1.60
CA GLY A 87 9.50 14.48 1.57
C GLY A 87 9.27 12.98 1.45
N TRP A 88 8.05 12.50 1.66
CA TRP A 88 7.65 11.14 1.32
C TRP A 88 7.51 11.00 -0.19
N SER A 89 8.03 9.93 -0.74
CA SER A 89 7.93 9.64 -2.17
C SER A 89 6.81 8.66 -2.50
N GLY A 90 6.56 7.72 -1.61
CA GLY A 90 5.50 6.75 -1.84
C GLY A 90 5.44 5.66 -0.76
N ILE A 91 4.42 4.84 -0.87
CA ILE A 91 4.26 3.63 -0.07
C ILE A 91 3.97 2.45 -0.98
N GLY A 92 4.41 1.27 -0.56
CA GLY A 92 4.10 0.01 -1.22
C GLY A 92 3.74 -1.06 -0.21
N ILE A 93 2.74 -1.86 -0.52
CA ILE A 93 2.42 -3.06 0.25
C ILE A 93 2.83 -4.27 -0.56
N PHE A 94 3.68 -5.09 0.03
CA PHE A 94 4.24 -6.29 -0.59
C PHE A 94 3.67 -7.54 0.07
N ASP A 95 3.28 -8.51 -0.75
CA ASP A 95 2.89 -9.85 -0.31
C ASP A 95 4.12 -10.77 -0.34
N VAL A 96 5.11 -10.41 0.46
CA VAL A 96 6.36 -11.14 0.64
C VAL A 96 6.82 -11.03 2.10
N PRO A 97 7.67 -11.95 2.60
CA PRO A 97 8.30 -11.78 3.90
C PRO A 97 9.17 -10.52 3.97
N LEU A 98 9.39 -10.03 5.19
CA LEU A 98 10.12 -8.78 5.43
C LEU A 98 11.53 -8.79 4.82
N ASP A 99 12.26 -9.88 4.96
CA ASP A 99 13.61 -10.04 4.41
C ASP A 99 13.64 -10.01 2.88
N GLU A 100 12.62 -10.54 2.23
CA GLU A 100 12.47 -10.47 0.78
C GLU A 100 12.15 -9.04 0.33
N ALA A 101 11.30 -8.31 1.05
CA ALA A 101 11.02 -6.90 0.78
C ALA A 101 12.30 -6.05 0.85
N VAL A 102 13.16 -6.30 1.83
CA VAL A 102 14.47 -5.64 1.94
C VAL A 102 15.32 -5.95 0.70
N ARG A 103 15.43 -7.21 0.30
CA ARG A 103 16.20 -7.58 -0.90
C ARG A 103 15.65 -6.92 -2.17
N ILE A 104 14.32 -6.85 -2.30
CA ILE A 104 13.68 -6.17 -3.43
C ILE A 104 14.07 -4.68 -3.45
N MET A 105 14.01 -4.01 -2.31
CA MET A 105 14.33 -2.58 -2.24
C MET A 105 15.81 -2.30 -2.39
N ASP A 106 16.69 -3.14 -1.88
CA ASP A 106 18.13 -3.01 -2.09
C ASP A 106 18.52 -3.15 -3.56
N GLY A 107 17.73 -3.87 -4.35
CA GLY A 107 17.90 -3.99 -5.81
C GLY A 107 17.25 -2.88 -6.62
N ASP A 108 16.58 -1.93 -6.00
CA ASP A 108 15.89 -0.85 -6.70
C ASP A 108 16.88 0.20 -7.24
N PRO A 109 16.79 0.61 -8.52
CA PRO A 109 17.74 1.55 -9.10
C PRO A 109 17.73 2.92 -8.43
N ALA A 110 16.58 3.39 -7.93
CA ALA A 110 16.51 4.69 -7.24
C ALA A 110 17.11 4.62 -5.84
N VAL A 111 16.97 3.49 -5.15
CA VAL A 111 17.61 3.27 -3.85
C VAL A 111 19.13 3.15 -4.02
N GLN A 112 19.58 2.36 -5.00
CA GLN A 112 21.00 2.20 -5.29
C GLN A 112 21.69 3.52 -5.66
N ALA A 113 20.98 4.38 -6.37
CA ALA A 113 21.50 5.69 -6.78
C ALA A 113 21.42 6.77 -5.69
N GLY A 114 20.80 6.50 -4.56
CA GLY A 114 20.60 7.50 -3.50
C GLY A 114 19.53 8.55 -3.83
N VAL A 115 18.72 8.31 -4.86
CA VAL A 115 17.57 9.17 -5.22
C VAL A 115 16.40 8.94 -4.27
N LEU A 116 16.20 7.70 -3.83
CA LEU A 116 15.24 7.33 -2.80
C LEU A 116 15.93 6.61 -1.65
N SER A 117 15.36 6.70 -0.48
CA SER A 117 15.65 5.85 0.66
C SER A 117 14.36 5.15 1.11
N TYR A 118 14.47 4.07 1.89
CA TYR A 118 13.29 3.31 2.28
C TYR A 118 13.38 2.80 3.71
N GLU A 119 12.20 2.53 4.26
CA GLU A 119 11.99 1.75 5.48
C GLU A 119 11.07 0.60 5.16
N VAL A 120 11.25 -0.54 5.83
CA VAL A 120 10.35 -1.69 5.74
C VAL A 120 9.79 -2.00 7.12
N HIS A 121 8.49 -2.19 7.19
CA HIS A 121 7.79 -2.53 8.43
C HIS A 121 6.85 -3.71 8.23
N PRO A 122 6.79 -4.65 9.18
CA PRO A 122 5.75 -5.67 9.16
C PRO A 122 4.41 -5.02 9.48
N VAL A 123 3.41 -5.33 8.69
CA VAL A 123 2.04 -4.84 8.88
C VAL A 123 1.06 -5.99 8.81
N ARG A 124 -0.14 -5.77 9.31
CA ARG A 124 -1.27 -6.67 9.09
C ARG A 124 -2.34 -5.95 8.28
N SER A 125 -2.99 -6.69 7.42
CA SER A 125 -4.15 -6.22 6.68
C SER A 125 -5.11 -7.37 6.44
N PHE A 126 -6.20 -7.09 5.76
CA PHE A 126 -7.30 -8.01 5.58
C PHE A 126 -7.30 -8.53 4.15
N PRO A 127 -7.09 -9.85 3.93
CA PRO A 127 -7.14 -10.43 2.60
C PRO A 127 -8.43 -10.07 1.87
N GLY A 128 -8.30 -9.64 0.62
CA GLY A 128 -9.42 -9.18 -0.19
C GLY A 128 -9.63 -7.66 -0.18
N ASP A 129 -9.00 -6.91 0.73
CA ASP A 129 -8.99 -5.46 0.65
C ASP A 129 -8.27 -5.01 -0.62
N SER A 130 -8.87 -4.07 -1.32
CA SER A 130 -8.33 -3.54 -2.57
C SER A 130 -8.86 -2.14 -2.82
N LEU A 131 -8.16 -1.40 -3.66
CA LEU A 131 -8.66 -0.11 -4.13
C LEU A 131 -9.89 -0.32 -5.01
N PRO A 132 -10.92 0.51 -4.89
CA PRO A 132 -12.06 0.44 -5.79
C PRO A 132 -11.61 0.64 -7.23
N GLY A 133 -12.28 -0.04 -8.15
CA GLY A 133 -12.01 0.08 -9.58
C GLY A 133 -12.37 1.45 -10.15
N PRO A 134 -12.06 1.68 -11.44
CA PRO A 134 -12.39 2.96 -12.08
C PRO A 134 -13.88 3.26 -11.95
N VAL A 135 -14.22 4.53 -11.69
CA VAL A 135 -15.59 5.02 -11.75
C VAL A 135 -15.95 5.15 -13.23
N GLY A 136 -16.86 4.29 -13.66
CA GLY A 136 -17.36 4.24 -15.04
C GLY A 136 -18.54 5.15 -15.25
#